data_da3f1df6f06ab46daaf098cb435a6946
#
_entry.id   da3f1df6f06ab46daaf098cb435a6946
#
_cell.length_a   1.000
_cell.length_b   1.000
_cell.length_c   1.000
_cell.angle_alpha   90.00
_cell.angle_beta   90.00
_cell.angle_gamma   90.00
#
_symmetry.space_group_name_H-M   'P 1'
#
loop_
_entity.id
_entity.type
_entity.pdbx_description
1 polymer ?
#
loop_
_entity_poly.entity_id
_entity_poly.type
_entity_poly.pdbx_seq_one_letter_code
_entity_poly.pdbx_strand_id
1 'polypeptide(L)'
;PLLRRKLSNQVESVATTDIVSNPLNYLKPDQPTVLISFARSGNSPESVATYDLAKQLVADLSQIIITCNPEGKLAEAARQDEKTLLLLMPEESNDQGFAMTSSFSCMYLTALSIFQLDNLGEWKKKVQLVADNARYILESNYKEIIKLVQLDKKKVVYLGSSTLKGLAQETSLKNLELASGKIPTFFESVLGFRHGPKSIVDDETLLFVFMSNDSYTRKYELDLLREMKNDGGAKTVVAISNFTNDDLRANSDVILTVPADETTIIDDDLIALNY
;
A
#
# COMPACT_ATOMS: atom_id res chain seq x y z
N PRO A 1 -8.98 -2.98 -3.72
CA PRO A 1 -9.77 -4.21 -3.96
C PRO A 1 -11.03 -4.27 -3.12
N LEU A 2 -10.99 -3.93 -1.80
CA LEU A 2 -12.17 -3.91 -0.94
C LEU A 2 -13.28 -3.04 -1.52
N LEU A 3 -12.96 -1.83 -1.94
CA LEU A 3 -13.93 -0.89 -2.52
C LEU A 3 -14.53 -1.42 -3.81
N ARG A 4 -13.73 -2.04 -4.68
CA ARG A 4 -14.24 -2.68 -5.91
C ARG A 4 -15.24 -3.81 -5.65
N ARG A 5 -15.11 -4.52 -4.52
CA ARG A 5 -16.05 -5.58 -4.12
C ARG A 5 -17.33 -5.02 -3.48
N LYS A 6 -17.24 -3.91 -2.77
CA LYS A 6 -18.37 -3.31 -2.03
C LYS A 6 -19.18 -2.33 -2.85
N LEU A 7 -18.55 -1.61 -3.77
CA LEU A 7 -19.18 -0.60 -4.59
C LEU A 7 -19.56 -1.18 -5.95
N SER A 8 -20.75 -0.82 -6.46
CA SER A 8 -21.12 -1.07 -7.85
C SER A 8 -20.35 -0.18 -8.84
N ASN A 9 -19.63 0.81 -8.34
CA ASN A 9 -18.89 1.77 -9.12
C ASN A 9 -17.52 1.23 -9.54
N GLN A 10 -17.04 1.67 -10.69
CA GLN A 10 -15.67 1.43 -11.09
C GLN A 10 -14.72 2.26 -10.21
N VAL A 11 -13.69 1.63 -9.63
CA VAL A 11 -12.67 2.28 -8.81
C VAL A 11 -11.31 2.05 -9.43
N GLU A 12 -10.60 3.13 -9.73
CA GLU A 12 -9.25 3.10 -10.29
C GLU A 12 -8.28 3.86 -9.39
N SER A 13 -7.05 3.38 -9.34
CA SER A 13 -5.92 4.08 -8.70
C SER A 13 -4.99 4.55 -9.80
N VAL A 14 -4.83 5.86 -9.93
CA VAL A 14 -4.07 6.49 -11.02
C VAL A 14 -3.12 7.53 -10.43
N ALA A 15 -1.87 7.53 -10.89
CA ALA A 15 -0.92 8.58 -10.52
C ALA A 15 -1.32 9.92 -11.16
N THR A 16 -1.20 11.01 -10.40
CA THR A 16 -1.50 12.36 -10.94
C THR A 16 -0.60 12.73 -12.12
N THR A 17 0.62 12.23 -12.15
CA THR A 17 1.54 12.37 -13.30
C THR A 17 0.99 11.78 -14.59
N ASP A 18 0.28 10.64 -14.50
CA ASP A 18 -0.34 10.01 -15.66
C ASP A 18 -1.59 10.79 -16.11
N ILE A 19 -2.40 11.26 -15.14
CA ILE A 19 -3.58 12.08 -15.45
C ILE A 19 -3.16 13.37 -16.16
N VAL A 20 -2.18 14.08 -15.63
CA VAL A 20 -1.75 15.37 -16.22
C VAL A 20 -1.15 15.19 -17.62
N SER A 21 -0.42 14.09 -17.83
CA SER A 21 0.19 13.81 -19.14
C SER A 21 -0.83 13.44 -20.21
N ASN A 22 -1.96 12.82 -19.84
CA ASN A 22 -3.02 12.43 -20.77
C ASN A 22 -4.41 12.39 -20.09
N PRO A 23 -4.99 13.56 -19.78
CA PRO A 23 -6.17 13.65 -18.91
C PRO A 23 -7.41 12.93 -19.48
N LEU A 24 -7.62 12.95 -20.80
CA LEU A 24 -8.80 12.33 -21.41
C LEU A 24 -8.79 10.79 -21.39
N ASN A 25 -7.65 10.16 -21.06
CA ASN A 25 -7.64 8.72 -20.82
C ASN A 25 -8.35 8.36 -19.51
N TYR A 26 -8.32 9.26 -18.53
CA TYR A 26 -8.79 9.00 -17.16
C TYR A 26 -10.05 9.81 -16.80
N LEU A 27 -10.12 11.07 -17.24
CA LEU A 27 -11.21 11.99 -16.96
C LEU A 27 -12.18 12.00 -18.15
N LYS A 28 -13.33 11.34 -18.01
CA LYS A 28 -14.33 11.23 -19.07
C LYS A 28 -15.41 12.31 -18.89
N PRO A 29 -15.65 13.19 -19.88
CA PRO A 29 -16.58 14.33 -19.76
C PRO A 29 -17.98 13.94 -19.31
N ASP A 30 -18.52 12.84 -19.85
CA ASP A 30 -19.90 12.39 -19.64
C ASP A 30 -20.06 11.32 -18.56
N GLN A 31 -18.99 10.99 -17.83
CA GLN A 31 -19.02 9.97 -16.79
C GLN A 31 -19.04 10.64 -15.41
N PRO A 32 -20.10 10.46 -14.59
CA PRO A 32 -20.10 10.93 -13.21
C PRO A 32 -18.89 10.40 -12.44
N THR A 33 -18.14 11.30 -11.83
CA THR A 33 -16.83 10.96 -11.25
C THR A 33 -16.69 11.52 -9.84
N VAL A 34 -16.17 10.69 -8.92
CA VAL A 34 -15.63 11.14 -7.64
C VAL A 34 -14.12 11.02 -7.69
N LEU A 35 -13.41 12.14 -7.67
CA LEU A 35 -11.95 12.16 -7.61
C LEU A 35 -11.48 12.26 -6.16
N ILE A 36 -10.73 11.26 -5.69
CA ILE A 36 -10.14 11.25 -4.34
C ILE A 36 -8.64 11.53 -4.47
N SER A 37 -8.20 12.68 -4.01
CA SER A 37 -6.80 13.12 -4.08
C SER A 37 -6.09 12.91 -2.73
N PHE A 38 -4.94 12.24 -2.77
CA PHE A 38 -4.06 12.04 -1.64
C PHE A 38 -2.83 12.93 -1.79
N ALA A 39 -2.59 13.81 -0.83
CA ALA A 39 -1.49 14.75 -0.95
C ALA A 39 -0.93 15.15 0.43
N ARG A 40 0.34 14.81 0.73
CA ARG A 40 0.95 15.28 1.98
C ARG A 40 1.00 16.81 2.05
N SER A 41 1.68 17.45 1.10
CA SER A 41 1.83 18.91 1.08
C SER A 41 0.67 19.65 0.39
N GLY A 42 -0.02 18.99 -0.53
CA GLY A 42 -1.06 19.60 -1.35
C GLY A 42 -0.56 20.68 -2.32
N ASN A 43 0.76 20.74 -2.58
CA ASN A 43 1.40 21.78 -3.39
C ASN A 43 2.07 21.26 -4.66
N SER A 44 2.13 19.93 -4.87
CA SER A 44 2.77 19.40 -6.09
C SER A 44 2.00 19.90 -7.34
N PRO A 45 2.72 20.37 -8.37
CA PRO A 45 2.09 20.89 -9.59
C PRO A 45 1.11 19.90 -10.22
N GLU A 46 1.46 18.61 -10.22
CA GLU A 46 0.63 17.56 -10.82
C GLU A 46 -0.67 17.34 -10.04
N SER A 47 -0.62 17.42 -8.70
CA SER A 47 -1.83 17.27 -7.87
C SER A 47 -2.78 18.46 -8.07
N VAL A 48 -2.26 19.67 -8.12
CA VAL A 48 -3.06 20.88 -8.40
C VAL A 48 -3.63 20.85 -9.81
N ALA A 49 -2.80 20.51 -10.80
CA ALA A 49 -3.25 20.41 -12.19
C ALA A 49 -4.32 19.33 -12.37
N THR A 50 -4.20 18.17 -11.70
CA THR A 50 -5.21 17.13 -11.75
C THR A 50 -6.56 17.61 -11.20
N TYR A 51 -6.55 18.33 -10.08
CA TYR A 51 -7.75 18.93 -9.50
C TYR A 51 -8.44 19.90 -10.49
N ASP A 52 -7.67 20.78 -11.11
CA ASP A 52 -8.19 21.77 -12.06
C ASP A 52 -8.66 21.13 -13.37
N LEU A 53 -7.92 20.17 -13.90
CA LEU A 53 -8.31 19.41 -15.10
C LEU A 53 -9.61 18.62 -14.89
N ALA A 54 -9.79 18.01 -13.73
CA ALA A 54 -11.03 17.33 -13.42
C ALA A 54 -12.22 18.28 -13.45
N LYS A 55 -12.09 19.48 -12.87
CA LYS A 55 -13.13 20.54 -12.90
C LYS A 55 -13.45 21.03 -14.30
N GLN A 56 -12.46 21.08 -15.18
CA GLN A 56 -12.62 21.55 -16.55
C GLN A 56 -13.25 20.49 -17.48
N LEU A 57 -12.93 19.22 -17.24
CA LEU A 57 -13.22 18.14 -18.19
C LEU A 57 -14.46 17.31 -17.81
N VAL A 58 -14.78 17.16 -16.53
CA VAL A 58 -15.86 16.28 -16.07
C VAL A 58 -17.10 17.11 -15.71
N ALA A 59 -18.23 16.84 -16.36
CA ALA A 59 -19.45 17.59 -16.16
C ALA A 59 -20.09 17.33 -14.77
N ASP A 60 -20.16 16.09 -14.34
CA ASP A 60 -20.68 15.68 -13.04
C ASP A 60 -19.53 15.18 -12.15
N LEU A 61 -18.89 16.14 -11.46
CA LEU A 61 -17.72 15.92 -10.63
C LEU A 61 -18.01 16.23 -9.17
N SER A 62 -17.59 15.33 -8.29
CA SER A 62 -17.36 15.59 -6.86
C SER A 62 -15.91 15.28 -6.51
N GLN A 63 -15.31 16.01 -5.58
CA GLN A 63 -13.92 15.77 -5.19
C GLN A 63 -13.78 15.57 -3.68
N ILE A 64 -12.83 14.73 -3.29
CA ILE A 64 -12.41 14.55 -1.91
C ILE A 64 -10.91 14.78 -1.86
N ILE A 65 -10.46 15.72 -1.04
CA ILE A 65 -9.04 15.97 -0.81
C ILE A 65 -8.67 15.48 0.58
N ILE A 66 -7.72 14.55 0.65
CA ILE A 66 -7.15 14.02 1.88
C ILE A 66 -5.71 14.54 1.96
N THR A 67 -5.43 15.45 2.90
CA THR A 67 -4.12 16.12 2.96
C THR A 67 -3.65 16.37 4.40
N CYS A 68 -2.32 16.40 4.59
CA CYS A 68 -1.71 16.75 5.87
C CYS A 68 -1.45 18.25 6.03
N ASN A 69 -1.54 19.02 4.95
CA ASN A 69 -1.21 20.45 4.98
C ASN A 69 -2.47 21.32 4.85
N PRO A 70 -2.92 21.97 5.94
CA PRO A 70 -4.09 22.84 5.90
C PRO A 70 -3.90 24.11 5.05
N GLU A 71 -2.65 24.53 4.80
CA GLU A 71 -2.31 25.71 4.00
C GLU A 71 -1.84 25.34 2.59
N GLY A 72 -1.98 24.09 2.19
CA GLY A 72 -1.65 23.64 0.84
C GLY A 72 -2.66 24.15 -0.19
N LYS A 73 -2.20 24.35 -1.42
CA LYS A 73 -3.03 24.83 -2.55
C LYS A 73 -4.29 23.98 -2.75
N LEU A 74 -4.21 22.68 -2.59
CA LEU A 74 -5.38 21.79 -2.68
C LEU A 74 -6.38 22.07 -1.54
N ALA A 75 -5.90 22.31 -0.30
CA ALA A 75 -6.76 22.63 0.82
C ALA A 75 -7.42 24.00 0.65
N GLU A 76 -6.70 24.99 0.13
CA GLU A 76 -7.25 26.30 -0.21
C GLU A 76 -8.32 26.19 -1.31
N ALA A 77 -8.04 25.47 -2.37
CA ALA A 77 -8.99 25.24 -3.46
C ALA A 77 -10.27 24.52 -2.97
N ALA A 78 -10.11 23.52 -2.11
CA ALA A 78 -11.25 22.78 -1.54
C ALA A 78 -12.18 23.66 -0.70
N ARG A 79 -11.63 24.60 0.09
CA ARG A 79 -12.44 25.53 0.91
C ARG A 79 -13.29 26.47 0.08
N GLN A 80 -12.93 26.68 -1.18
CA GLN A 80 -13.62 27.59 -2.11
C GLN A 80 -14.58 26.85 -3.05
N ASP A 81 -14.69 25.54 -2.93
CA ASP A 81 -15.47 24.71 -3.85
C ASP A 81 -16.46 23.81 -3.09
N GLU A 82 -17.76 24.14 -3.21
CA GLU A 82 -18.84 23.41 -2.53
C GLU A 82 -18.97 21.93 -2.95
N LYS A 83 -18.42 21.56 -4.12
CA LYS A 83 -18.38 20.17 -4.59
C LYS A 83 -17.15 19.40 -4.12
N THR A 84 -16.31 20.02 -3.30
CA THR A 84 -15.08 19.41 -2.79
C THR A 84 -15.12 19.23 -1.27
N LEU A 85 -15.01 17.99 -0.81
CA LEU A 85 -14.83 17.66 0.60
C LEU A 85 -13.35 17.69 0.97
N LEU A 86 -13.00 18.51 1.96
CA LEU A 86 -11.65 18.56 2.52
C LEU A 86 -11.56 17.72 3.80
N LEU A 87 -10.65 16.76 3.83
CA LEU A 87 -10.30 15.97 5.01
C LEU A 87 -8.84 16.25 5.39
N LEU A 88 -8.66 16.94 6.51
CA LEU A 88 -7.35 17.25 7.05
C LEU A 88 -6.90 16.13 7.99
N MET A 89 -5.68 15.66 7.79
CA MET A 89 -5.05 14.70 8.67
C MET A 89 -4.56 15.39 9.96
N PRO A 90 -4.36 14.64 11.06
CA PRO A 90 -3.73 15.18 12.26
C PRO A 90 -2.37 15.81 11.94
N GLU A 91 -2.00 16.87 12.66
CA GLU A 91 -0.73 17.57 12.45
C GLU A 91 0.48 16.65 12.59
N GLU A 92 0.42 15.71 13.53
CA GLU A 92 1.47 14.73 13.80
C GLU A 92 1.71 13.77 12.63
N SER A 93 0.74 13.65 11.70
CA SER A 93 0.89 12.82 10.51
C SER A 93 1.70 13.46 9.39
N ASN A 94 2.02 14.75 9.52
CA ASN A 94 2.78 15.49 8.52
C ASN A 94 4.28 15.20 8.63
N ASP A 95 4.75 14.22 7.88
CA ASP A 95 6.14 13.78 7.91
C ASP A 95 7.11 14.93 7.64
N GLN A 96 8.13 15.05 8.48
CA GLN A 96 9.20 16.04 8.33
C GLN A 96 10.34 15.51 7.45
N GLY A 97 10.41 14.20 7.27
CA GLY A 97 11.43 13.53 6.46
C GLY A 97 11.13 13.52 4.96
N PHE A 98 12.09 13.02 4.18
CA PHE A 98 11.95 12.85 2.73
C PHE A 98 10.88 11.79 2.40
N ALA A 99 10.98 10.62 3.01
CA ALA A 99 10.03 9.52 2.78
C ALA A 99 8.72 9.76 3.54
N MET A 100 7.61 9.46 2.89
CA MET A 100 6.29 9.47 3.52
C MET A 100 6.11 8.22 4.37
N THR A 101 5.73 8.39 5.64
CA THR A 101 5.45 7.33 6.61
C THR A 101 4.11 7.54 7.29
N SER A 102 4.02 8.40 8.28
CA SER A 102 2.78 8.69 9.00
C SER A 102 1.70 9.30 8.10
N SER A 103 2.07 10.16 7.16
CA SER A 103 1.14 10.72 6.18
C SER A 103 0.54 9.64 5.29
N PHE A 104 1.34 8.69 4.82
CA PHE A 104 0.85 7.56 4.05
C PHE A 104 -0.18 6.75 4.85
N SER A 105 0.19 6.30 6.06
CA SER A 105 -0.67 5.47 6.89
C SER A 105 -1.98 6.17 7.26
N CYS A 106 -1.93 7.46 7.65
CA CYS A 106 -3.11 8.23 8.01
C CYS A 106 -4.04 8.48 6.83
N MET A 107 -3.51 8.88 5.68
CA MET A 107 -4.33 9.10 4.48
C MET A 107 -4.95 7.79 3.98
N TYR A 108 -4.18 6.70 3.99
CA TYR A 108 -4.67 5.37 3.62
C TYR A 108 -5.81 4.91 4.53
N LEU A 109 -5.61 5.00 5.86
CA LEU A 109 -6.62 4.63 6.84
C LEU A 109 -7.88 5.51 6.74
N THR A 110 -7.71 6.82 6.48
CA THR A 110 -8.83 7.75 6.26
C THR A 110 -9.65 7.34 5.05
N ALA A 111 -8.99 7.02 3.94
CA ALA A 111 -9.69 6.56 2.74
C ALA A 111 -10.49 5.27 2.97
N LEU A 112 -9.94 4.30 3.69
CA LEU A 112 -10.68 3.10 4.07
C LEU A 112 -11.86 3.42 4.98
N SER A 113 -11.70 4.37 5.92
CA SER A 113 -12.72 4.74 6.92
C SER A 113 -13.95 5.41 6.30
N ILE A 114 -13.78 6.22 5.25
CA ILE A 114 -14.89 6.85 4.52
C ILE A 114 -15.93 5.81 4.06
N PHE A 115 -15.47 4.62 3.68
CA PHE A 115 -16.33 3.55 3.20
C PHE A 115 -16.76 2.54 4.28
N GLN A 116 -16.58 2.90 5.58
CA GLN A 116 -16.97 2.09 6.74
C GLN A 116 -17.91 2.84 7.69
N LEU A 117 -18.49 3.97 7.26
CA LEU A 117 -19.32 4.82 8.10
C LEU A 117 -20.54 4.09 8.68
N ASP A 118 -21.10 3.14 7.95
CA ASP A 118 -22.25 2.35 8.40
C ASP A 118 -21.92 1.35 9.52
N ASN A 119 -20.62 1.08 9.77
CA ASN A 119 -20.17 0.11 10.77
C ASN A 119 -18.98 0.61 11.60
N LEU A 120 -19.03 1.87 12.02
CA LEU A 120 -17.93 2.53 12.74
C LEU A 120 -17.51 1.82 14.03
N GLY A 121 -18.45 1.15 14.72
CA GLY A 121 -18.14 0.43 15.97
C GLY A 121 -17.16 -0.72 15.76
N GLU A 122 -17.44 -1.58 14.82
CA GLU A 122 -16.55 -2.71 14.45
C GLU A 122 -15.28 -2.21 13.74
N TRP A 123 -15.39 -1.18 12.91
CA TRP A 123 -14.26 -0.58 12.26
C TRP A 123 -13.23 -0.05 13.27
N LYS A 124 -13.66 0.68 14.28
CA LYS A 124 -12.78 1.18 15.35
C LYS A 124 -12.02 0.07 16.08
N LYS A 125 -12.67 -1.06 16.37
CA LYS A 125 -11.99 -2.22 16.98
C LYS A 125 -10.87 -2.76 16.10
N LYS A 126 -11.12 -2.91 14.80
CA LYS A 126 -10.10 -3.36 13.83
C LYS A 126 -8.93 -2.38 13.71
N VAL A 127 -9.23 -1.09 13.65
CA VAL A 127 -8.21 -0.04 13.62
C VAL A 127 -7.36 -0.05 14.89
N GLN A 128 -7.98 -0.21 16.07
CA GLN A 128 -7.25 -0.31 17.33
C GLN A 128 -6.31 -1.51 17.33
N LEU A 129 -6.78 -2.67 16.90
CA LEU A 129 -5.95 -3.88 16.81
C LEU A 129 -4.76 -3.67 15.87
N VAL A 130 -4.97 -3.06 14.70
CA VAL A 130 -3.88 -2.75 13.76
C VAL A 130 -2.87 -1.78 14.38
N ALA A 131 -3.33 -0.77 15.11
CA ALA A 131 -2.44 0.18 15.80
C ALA A 131 -1.61 -0.49 16.90
N ASP A 132 -2.22 -1.39 17.67
CA ASP A 132 -1.54 -2.13 18.74
C ASP A 132 -0.52 -3.14 18.14
N ASN A 133 -0.86 -3.80 17.05
CA ASN A 133 0.06 -4.65 16.30
C ASN A 133 1.25 -3.85 15.74
N ALA A 134 1.00 -2.69 15.15
CA ALA A 134 2.07 -1.84 14.64
C ALA A 134 3.06 -1.43 15.75
N ARG A 135 2.55 -1.06 16.94
CA ARG A 135 3.40 -0.76 18.10
C ARG A 135 4.24 -1.96 18.50
N TYR A 136 3.62 -3.14 18.59
CA TYR A 136 4.34 -4.38 18.91
C TYR A 136 5.46 -4.69 17.90
N ILE A 137 5.18 -4.52 16.60
CA ILE A 137 6.17 -4.76 15.53
C ILE A 137 7.36 -3.81 15.69
N LEU A 138 7.10 -2.53 15.88
CA LEU A 138 8.14 -1.51 16.06
C LEU A 138 9.01 -1.76 17.30
N GLU A 139 8.42 -2.26 18.39
CA GLU A 139 9.14 -2.50 19.65
C GLU A 139 9.85 -3.87 19.69
N SER A 140 9.32 -4.88 19.01
CA SER A 140 9.74 -6.27 19.18
C SER A 140 10.41 -6.88 17.96
N ASN A 141 9.93 -6.58 16.74
CA ASN A 141 10.36 -7.29 15.53
C ASN A 141 11.52 -6.62 14.79
N TYR A 142 11.88 -5.38 15.14
CA TYR A 142 12.93 -4.64 14.43
C TYR A 142 14.28 -5.38 14.42
N LYS A 143 14.56 -6.21 15.44
CA LYS A 143 15.81 -6.99 15.55
C LYS A 143 15.94 -8.03 14.44
N GLU A 144 14.83 -8.66 14.04
CA GLU A 144 14.83 -9.65 12.95
C GLU A 144 15.03 -8.92 11.60
N ILE A 145 14.46 -7.74 11.44
CA ILE A 145 14.69 -6.91 10.25
C ILE A 145 16.17 -6.51 10.14
N ILE A 146 16.81 -6.13 11.25
CA ILE A 146 18.24 -5.81 11.27
C ILE A 146 19.07 -7.02 10.80
N LYS A 147 18.74 -8.24 11.23
CA LYS A 147 19.45 -9.44 10.78
C LYS A 147 19.32 -9.65 9.27
N LEU A 148 18.15 -9.38 8.69
CA LEU A 148 17.95 -9.45 7.24
C LEU A 148 18.81 -8.43 6.48
N VAL A 149 18.92 -7.21 7.00
CA VAL A 149 19.78 -6.16 6.42
C VAL A 149 21.26 -6.59 6.47
N GLN A 150 21.68 -7.27 7.55
CA GLN A 150 23.05 -7.78 7.73
C GLN A 150 23.44 -8.90 6.76
N LEU A 151 22.48 -9.51 6.06
CA LEU A 151 22.78 -10.49 5.00
C LEU A 151 23.49 -9.88 3.79
N ASP A 152 23.59 -8.57 3.71
CA ASP A 152 24.26 -7.80 2.64
C ASP A 152 23.83 -8.22 1.23
N LYS A 153 22.52 -8.53 1.05
CA LYS A 153 21.98 -8.85 -0.26
C LYS A 153 22.00 -7.61 -1.15
N LYS A 154 22.21 -7.81 -2.45
CA LYS A 154 22.48 -6.71 -3.40
C LYS A 154 21.22 -6.20 -4.09
N LYS A 155 20.11 -6.92 -4.00
CA LYS A 155 18.82 -6.53 -4.54
C LYS A 155 17.67 -7.07 -3.70
N VAL A 156 16.55 -6.35 -3.72
CA VAL A 156 15.37 -6.72 -2.95
C VAL A 156 14.16 -6.81 -3.88
N VAL A 157 13.38 -7.89 -3.72
CA VAL A 157 12.13 -8.12 -4.44
C VAL A 157 10.98 -8.16 -3.44
N TYR A 158 9.92 -7.41 -3.73
CA TYR A 158 8.70 -7.37 -2.93
C TYR A 158 7.54 -7.92 -3.74
N LEU A 159 6.85 -8.91 -3.21
CA LEU A 159 5.72 -9.56 -3.87
C LEU A 159 4.47 -9.52 -3.00
N GLY A 160 3.34 -9.26 -3.63
CA GLY A 160 2.05 -9.30 -2.97
C GLY A 160 0.91 -9.46 -3.96
N SER A 161 -0.19 -10.06 -3.55
CA SER A 161 -1.35 -10.27 -4.40
C SER A 161 -2.42 -9.21 -4.12
N SER A 162 -3.18 -8.80 -5.14
CA SER A 162 -4.30 -7.88 -4.98
C SER A 162 -3.91 -6.57 -4.28
N THR A 163 -4.46 -6.24 -3.11
CA THR A 163 -4.08 -5.06 -2.31
C THR A 163 -2.61 -5.08 -1.93
N LEU A 164 -2.09 -6.23 -1.56
CA LEU A 164 -0.70 -6.39 -1.14
C LEU A 164 0.30 -6.15 -2.28
N LYS A 165 -0.13 -6.18 -3.56
CA LYS A 165 0.72 -5.68 -4.67
C LYS A 165 0.97 -4.17 -4.55
N GLY A 166 -0.04 -3.40 -4.14
CA GLY A 166 0.12 -1.96 -3.87
C GLY A 166 1.09 -1.70 -2.72
N LEU A 167 1.01 -2.52 -1.66
CA LEU A 167 1.98 -2.48 -0.56
C LEU A 167 3.40 -2.83 -1.05
N ALA A 168 3.54 -3.88 -1.87
CA ALA A 168 4.84 -4.26 -2.44
C ALA A 168 5.46 -3.12 -3.26
N GLN A 169 4.65 -2.38 -4.02
CA GLN A 169 5.07 -1.20 -4.76
C GLN A 169 5.55 -0.10 -3.82
N GLU A 170 4.78 0.24 -2.79
CA GLU A 170 5.13 1.27 -1.81
C GLU A 170 6.40 0.91 -1.04
N THR A 171 6.52 -0.35 -0.58
CA THR A 171 7.71 -0.83 0.13
C THR A 171 8.95 -0.79 -0.75
N SER A 172 8.81 -1.18 -2.01
CA SER A 172 9.89 -1.08 -3.00
C SER A 172 10.35 0.37 -3.18
N LEU A 173 9.41 1.32 -3.28
CA LEU A 173 9.69 2.75 -3.37
C LEU A 173 10.40 3.27 -2.11
N LYS A 174 9.89 2.93 -0.92
CA LYS A 174 10.51 3.36 0.35
C LYS A 174 11.95 2.86 0.50
N ASN A 175 12.21 1.62 0.14
CA ASN A 175 13.57 1.08 0.15
C ASN A 175 14.48 1.83 -0.84
N LEU A 176 14.00 2.05 -2.07
CA LEU A 176 14.75 2.79 -3.09
C LEU A 176 15.10 4.21 -2.62
N GLU A 177 14.11 4.93 -2.08
CA GLU A 177 14.27 6.29 -1.57
C GLU A 177 15.26 6.36 -0.41
N LEU A 178 15.06 5.53 0.63
CA LEU A 178 15.86 5.55 1.85
C LEU A 178 17.29 5.03 1.62
N ALA A 179 17.47 4.08 0.71
CA ALA A 179 18.77 3.60 0.30
C ALA A 179 19.45 4.52 -0.74
N SER A 180 18.81 5.61 -1.16
CA SER A 180 19.32 6.53 -2.20
C SER A 180 19.72 5.79 -3.47
N GLY A 181 18.92 4.79 -3.88
CA GLY A 181 19.16 3.98 -5.07
C GLY A 181 20.34 3.00 -4.99
N LYS A 182 21.00 2.86 -3.83
CA LYS A 182 22.16 1.96 -3.67
C LYS A 182 21.78 0.49 -3.75
N ILE A 183 20.56 0.15 -3.37
CA ILE A 183 20.00 -1.20 -3.43
C ILE A 183 18.85 -1.17 -4.42
N PRO A 184 18.98 -1.78 -5.61
CA PRO A 184 17.88 -1.88 -6.55
C PRO A 184 16.75 -2.72 -5.97
N THR A 185 15.53 -2.23 -6.14
CA THR A 185 14.31 -2.89 -5.69
C THR A 185 13.39 -3.20 -6.86
N PHE A 186 12.62 -4.25 -6.73
CA PHE A 186 11.60 -4.65 -7.69
C PHE A 186 10.33 -5.07 -6.98
N PHE A 187 9.18 -4.86 -7.60
CA PHE A 187 7.91 -5.34 -7.06
C PHE A 187 7.04 -5.95 -8.16
N GLU A 188 6.22 -6.92 -7.82
CA GLU A 188 5.23 -7.49 -8.73
C GLU A 188 4.11 -8.22 -7.95
N SER A 189 3.04 -8.58 -8.66
CA SER A 189 2.09 -9.56 -8.16
C SER A 189 2.73 -10.94 -8.12
N VAL A 190 2.30 -11.77 -7.17
CA VAL A 190 2.85 -13.13 -7.00
C VAL A 190 2.77 -13.95 -8.28
N LEU A 191 1.63 -13.92 -8.96
CA LEU A 191 1.46 -14.67 -10.22
C LEU A 191 2.17 -14.00 -11.40
N GLY A 192 2.12 -12.66 -11.51
CA GLY A 192 2.82 -11.92 -12.55
C GLY A 192 4.33 -12.14 -12.52
N PHE A 193 4.90 -12.29 -11.32
CA PHE A 193 6.32 -12.55 -11.12
C PHE A 193 6.82 -13.82 -11.82
N ARG A 194 6.00 -14.86 -11.89
CA ARG A 194 6.33 -16.12 -12.57
C ARG A 194 6.51 -15.98 -14.09
N HIS A 195 5.94 -14.92 -14.69
CA HIS A 195 5.89 -14.74 -16.13
C HIS A 195 7.00 -13.84 -16.68
N GLY A 196 8.24 -14.10 -16.28
CA GLY A 196 9.45 -13.40 -16.74
C GLY A 196 10.22 -12.69 -15.62
N PRO A 197 9.62 -11.82 -14.79
CA PRO A 197 10.34 -11.09 -13.75
C PRO A 197 11.12 -11.97 -12.76
N LYS A 198 10.71 -13.22 -12.55
CA LYS A 198 11.42 -14.19 -11.72
C LYS A 198 12.89 -14.38 -12.11
N SER A 199 13.26 -14.10 -13.35
CA SER A 199 14.64 -14.15 -13.83
C SER A 199 15.60 -13.20 -13.09
N ILE A 200 15.10 -12.22 -12.32
CA ILE A 200 15.91 -11.32 -11.49
C ILE A 200 16.51 -12.05 -10.25
N VAL A 201 15.94 -13.19 -9.86
CA VAL A 201 16.30 -13.90 -8.62
C VAL A 201 17.62 -14.64 -8.81
N ASP A 202 18.56 -14.38 -7.93
CA ASP A 202 19.82 -15.10 -7.77
C ASP A 202 20.24 -15.16 -6.30
N ASP A 203 21.45 -15.60 -6.02
CA ASP A 203 21.98 -15.78 -4.67
C ASP A 203 22.13 -14.46 -3.88
N GLU A 204 22.17 -13.32 -4.56
CA GLU A 204 22.24 -11.99 -3.97
C GLU A 204 20.87 -11.35 -3.73
N THR A 205 19.77 -12.12 -3.92
CA THR A 205 18.40 -11.62 -3.80
C THR A 205 17.82 -11.84 -2.41
N LEU A 206 17.24 -10.77 -1.83
CA LEU A 206 16.32 -10.83 -0.71
C LEU A 206 14.89 -10.68 -1.24
N LEU A 207 14.08 -11.70 -1.06
CA LEU A 207 12.72 -11.75 -1.61
C LEU A 207 11.70 -11.76 -0.48
N PHE A 208 10.83 -10.75 -0.45
CA PHE A 208 9.72 -10.64 0.48
C PHE A 208 8.41 -11.03 -0.19
N VAL A 209 7.61 -11.82 0.49
CA VAL A 209 6.23 -12.16 0.07
C VAL A 209 5.26 -11.75 1.17
N PHE A 210 4.39 -10.80 0.87
CA PHE A 210 3.29 -10.41 1.74
C PHE A 210 2.15 -11.43 1.60
N MET A 211 1.84 -12.14 2.70
CA MET A 211 0.89 -13.26 2.70
C MET A 211 -0.54 -12.76 2.93
N SER A 212 -1.42 -13.09 2.00
CA SER A 212 -2.83 -12.69 2.05
C SER A 212 -3.62 -13.44 3.13
N ASN A 213 -4.54 -12.73 3.77
CA ASN A 213 -5.55 -13.31 4.67
C ASN A 213 -6.69 -14.01 3.93
N ASP A 214 -6.87 -13.73 2.64
CA ASP A 214 -7.82 -14.47 1.81
C ASP A 214 -7.29 -15.87 1.49
N SER A 215 -8.04 -16.89 1.88
CA SER A 215 -7.61 -18.29 1.78
C SER A 215 -7.46 -18.78 0.33
N TYR A 216 -8.18 -18.18 -0.62
CA TYR A 216 -8.05 -18.50 -2.04
C TYR A 216 -6.76 -17.90 -2.62
N THR A 217 -6.52 -16.63 -2.38
CA THR A 217 -5.32 -15.92 -2.82
C THR A 217 -4.06 -16.54 -2.24
N ARG A 218 -4.09 -16.87 -0.96
CA ARG A 218 -2.99 -17.50 -0.22
C ARG A 218 -2.46 -18.79 -0.85
N LYS A 219 -3.30 -19.57 -1.50
CA LYS A 219 -2.86 -20.81 -2.18
C LYS A 219 -1.82 -20.53 -3.24
N TYR A 220 -1.99 -19.47 -4.02
CA TYR A 220 -1.05 -19.09 -5.07
C TYR A 220 0.26 -18.53 -4.51
N GLU A 221 0.20 -17.87 -3.36
CA GLU A 221 1.38 -17.36 -2.67
C GLU A 221 2.22 -18.51 -2.10
N LEU A 222 1.58 -19.49 -1.47
CA LEU A 222 2.25 -20.73 -1.00
C LEU A 222 2.83 -21.53 -2.18
N ASP A 223 2.16 -21.59 -3.31
CA ASP A 223 2.71 -22.23 -4.51
C ASP A 223 3.97 -21.55 -5.02
N LEU A 224 4.02 -20.21 -4.98
CA LEU A 224 5.23 -19.47 -5.33
C LEU A 224 6.36 -19.76 -4.33
N LEU A 225 6.08 -19.77 -3.03
CA LEU A 225 7.10 -20.09 -2.02
C LEU A 225 7.70 -21.48 -2.24
N ARG A 226 6.87 -22.50 -2.53
CA ARG A 226 7.33 -23.87 -2.88
C ARG A 226 8.21 -23.85 -4.13
N GLU A 227 7.81 -23.11 -5.15
CA GLU A 227 8.58 -22.94 -6.38
C GLU A 227 9.94 -22.30 -6.08
N MET A 228 9.97 -21.20 -5.32
CA MET A 228 11.22 -20.55 -4.92
C MET A 228 12.14 -21.50 -4.14
N LYS A 229 11.58 -22.34 -3.27
CA LYS A 229 12.33 -23.35 -2.53
C LYS A 229 12.92 -24.43 -3.45
N ASN A 230 12.11 -24.95 -4.38
CA ASN A 230 12.50 -25.98 -5.32
C ASN A 230 13.55 -25.53 -6.33
N ASP A 231 13.55 -24.26 -6.71
CA ASP A 231 14.56 -23.68 -7.60
C ASP A 231 15.97 -23.65 -6.99
N GLY A 232 16.08 -23.86 -5.68
CA GLY A 232 17.37 -23.86 -4.99
C GLY A 232 18.06 -22.51 -4.99
N GLY A 233 19.39 -22.51 -4.83
CA GLY A 233 20.21 -21.30 -4.74
C GLY A 233 20.26 -20.70 -3.33
N ALA A 234 21.08 -19.67 -3.15
CA ALA A 234 21.33 -19.02 -1.86
C ALA A 234 20.51 -17.72 -1.66
N LYS A 235 19.47 -17.50 -2.47
CA LYS A 235 18.50 -16.42 -2.21
C LYS A 235 17.88 -16.57 -0.82
N THR A 236 17.44 -15.47 -0.24
CA THR A 236 16.73 -15.47 1.04
C THR A 236 15.26 -15.14 0.80
N VAL A 237 14.36 -16.02 1.18
CA VAL A 237 12.91 -15.87 1.03
C VAL A 237 12.29 -15.57 2.40
N VAL A 238 11.66 -14.40 2.51
CA VAL A 238 11.00 -13.90 3.71
C VAL A 238 9.50 -13.83 3.47
N ALA A 239 8.72 -14.54 4.28
CA ALA A 239 7.28 -14.38 4.30
C ALA A 239 6.87 -13.41 5.41
N ILE A 240 6.01 -12.45 5.10
CA ILE A 240 5.37 -11.57 6.10
C ILE A 240 3.93 -12.01 6.24
N SER A 241 3.52 -12.42 7.45
CA SER A 241 2.25 -13.08 7.65
C SER A 241 1.71 -12.90 9.07
N ASN A 242 0.39 -12.86 9.22
CA ASN A 242 -0.27 -12.93 10.52
C ASN A 242 -0.68 -14.36 10.93
N PHE A 243 -0.23 -15.36 10.19
CA PHE A 243 -0.43 -16.77 10.49
C PHE A 243 0.87 -17.56 10.28
N THR A 244 0.93 -18.75 10.88
CA THR A 244 2.00 -19.70 10.59
C THR A 244 1.40 -21.10 10.42
N ASN A 245 1.96 -21.88 9.51
CA ASN A 245 1.66 -23.30 9.36
C ASN A 245 2.91 -24.02 8.86
N ASP A 246 2.84 -25.35 8.78
CA ASP A 246 3.99 -26.17 8.38
C ASP A 246 4.43 -25.91 6.94
N ASP A 247 3.49 -25.63 6.05
CA ASP A 247 3.75 -25.33 4.66
C ASP A 247 4.53 -24.01 4.50
N LEU A 248 4.13 -22.97 5.23
CA LEU A 248 4.84 -21.69 5.24
C LEU A 248 6.26 -21.83 5.81
N ARG A 249 6.40 -22.60 6.92
CA ARG A 249 7.71 -22.88 7.54
C ARG A 249 8.64 -23.69 6.64
N ALA A 250 8.10 -24.64 5.88
CA ALA A 250 8.89 -25.48 5.00
C ALA A 250 9.42 -24.73 3.77
N ASN A 251 8.74 -23.64 3.34
CA ASN A 251 8.98 -22.99 2.06
C ASN A 251 9.47 -21.53 2.17
N SER A 252 9.74 -21.04 3.37
CA SER A 252 10.38 -19.74 3.61
C SER A 252 11.60 -19.88 4.52
N ASP A 253 12.60 -19.04 4.34
CA ASP A 253 13.81 -19.05 5.16
C ASP A 253 13.58 -18.25 6.46
N VAL A 254 12.75 -17.21 6.38
CA VAL A 254 12.36 -16.37 7.51
C VAL A 254 10.85 -16.08 7.44
N ILE A 255 10.19 -16.09 8.59
CA ILE A 255 8.80 -15.63 8.71
C ILE A 255 8.79 -14.45 9.68
N LEU A 256 8.43 -13.28 9.17
CA LEU A 256 8.11 -12.12 10.00
C LEU A 256 6.63 -12.19 10.36
N THR A 257 6.36 -12.50 11.62
CA THR A 257 4.99 -12.73 12.09
C THR A 257 4.40 -11.44 12.65
N VAL A 258 3.27 -11.02 12.12
CA VAL A 258 2.40 -9.99 12.69
C VAL A 258 1.45 -10.65 13.68
N PRO A 259 1.23 -10.08 14.89
CA PRO A 259 0.27 -10.62 15.83
C PRO A 259 -1.12 -10.77 15.21
N ALA A 260 -1.79 -11.85 15.51
CA ALA A 260 -3.16 -12.14 15.06
C ALA A 260 -4.07 -12.27 16.28
N ASP A 261 -5.31 -11.81 16.14
CA ASP A 261 -6.39 -12.07 17.07
C ASP A 261 -7.37 -13.04 16.40
N GLU A 262 -7.58 -14.20 17.03
CA GLU A 262 -8.48 -15.22 16.52
C GLU A 262 -9.94 -14.77 16.44
N THR A 263 -10.30 -13.75 17.22
CA THR A 263 -11.67 -13.22 17.29
C THR A 263 -11.95 -12.10 16.29
N THR A 264 -10.92 -11.44 15.78
CA THR A 264 -11.03 -10.28 14.89
C THR A 264 -10.35 -10.54 13.55
N ILE A 265 -11.16 -10.80 12.53
CA ILE A 265 -10.65 -11.01 11.17
C ILE A 265 -10.28 -9.64 10.55
N ILE A 266 -9.01 -9.48 10.20
CA ILE A 266 -8.49 -8.33 9.47
C ILE A 266 -8.30 -8.74 8.01
N ASP A 267 -8.88 -7.99 7.07
CA ASP A 267 -8.69 -8.21 5.64
C ASP A 267 -7.37 -7.61 5.13
N ASP A 268 -7.00 -7.96 3.89
CA ASP A 268 -5.74 -7.54 3.30
C ASP A 268 -5.59 -6.03 3.19
N ASP A 269 -6.69 -5.30 3.00
CA ASP A 269 -6.66 -3.83 2.90
C ASP A 269 -6.23 -3.20 4.24
N LEU A 270 -6.58 -3.78 5.36
CA LEU A 270 -6.24 -3.24 6.67
C LEU A 270 -4.92 -3.81 7.22
N ILE A 271 -4.66 -5.11 7.01
CA ILE A 271 -3.41 -5.74 7.47
C ILE A 271 -2.17 -5.15 6.76
N ALA A 272 -2.35 -4.59 5.56
CA ALA A 272 -1.28 -3.89 4.85
C ALA A 272 -0.61 -2.79 5.68
N LEU A 273 -1.30 -2.23 6.68
CA LEU A 273 -0.71 -1.25 7.61
C LEU A 273 0.21 -1.88 8.66
N ASN A 274 0.19 -3.19 8.81
CA ASN A 274 1.06 -3.91 9.73
C ASN A 274 2.25 -4.59 9.01
N TYR A 275 2.10 -4.89 7.73
CA TYR A 275 3.14 -5.49 6.90
C TYR A 275 4.16 -4.46 6.42
#